data_d7387e57ffd0a0ae355ca082edc04240
#
_entry.id   d7387e57ffd0a0ae355ca082edc04240
#
_cell.length_a   1.000
_cell.length_b   1.000
_cell.length_c   1.000
_cell.angle_alpha   90.00
_cell.angle_beta   90.00
_cell.angle_gamma   90.00
#
_symmetry.space_group_name_H-M   'P 1'
#
loop_
_entity.id
_entity.type
_entity.pdbx_description
1 polymer ?
#
loop_
_entity_poly.entity_id
_entity_poly.type
_entity_poly.pdbx_seq_one_letter_code
_entity_poly.pdbx_strand_id
1 'polypeptide(L)'
;MSTPLLPDALARAPYLKFASLVRFGAMARKVVGPFSPGLNVVFGPNEAGKSTLAAFVGGVLFGWEDARGRRNTYKPEDGERAGSLLFAPRQATEEDEVSLTELSRKRNSDGLQGDAALVADIDKETFRTIFSLNSDELRSLRSTPDITAKLLTAGSGTGSSPAVALRQVNDQLAEYTSRSTGCPHSLVRLAEERAQLRAQVQKAGEEAERLCGQER
;
A
#
# COMPACT_ATOMS: atom_id res chain seq x y z
N MET A 1 0.75 16.01 36.46
CA MET A 1 1.30 15.94 35.06
C MET A 1 0.15 15.46 34.20
N SER A 2 -0.43 16.35 33.39
CA SER A 2 -1.56 15.97 32.52
C SER A 2 -1.04 15.14 31.35
N THR A 3 -1.50 13.92 31.22
CA THR A 3 -1.25 13.07 30.05
C THR A 3 -1.82 13.79 28.82
N PRO A 4 -1.06 14.00 27.75
CA PRO A 4 -1.61 14.60 26.55
C PRO A 4 -2.74 13.71 26.04
N LEU A 5 -3.94 14.29 25.88
CA LEU A 5 -5.09 13.63 25.27
C LEU A 5 -4.73 13.26 23.84
N LEU A 6 -4.60 11.97 23.59
CA LEU A 6 -4.49 11.45 22.22
C LEU A 6 -5.78 11.82 21.46
N PRO A 7 -5.71 12.21 20.18
CA PRO A 7 -6.91 12.38 19.37
C PRO A 7 -7.79 11.13 19.45
N ASP A 8 -9.10 11.28 19.54
CA ASP A 8 -10.06 10.18 19.71
C ASP A 8 -9.89 9.03 18.71
N ALA A 9 -9.50 9.35 17.48
CA ALA A 9 -9.22 8.35 16.45
C ALA A 9 -8.02 7.45 16.83
N LEU A 10 -6.95 8.02 17.41
CA LEU A 10 -5.79 7.24 17.86
C LEU A 10 -6.10 6.46 19.14
N ALA A 11 -6.97 6.98 20.00
CA ALA A 11 -7.40 6.28 21.21
C ALA A 11 -8.21 5.01 20.89
N ARG A 12 -8.89 4.96 19.75
CA ARG A 12 -9.69 3.82 19.28
C ARG A 12 -8.94 2.88 18.33
N ALA A 13 -7.82 3.31 17.77
CA ALA A 13 -7.05 2.49 16.83
C ALA A 13 -6.49 1.24 17.52
N PRO A 14 -6.65 0.05 16.94
CA PRO A 14 -6.07 -1.16 17.47
C PRO A 14 -4.54 -1.10 17.45
N TYR A 15 -3.89 -1.86 18.32
CA TYR A 15 -2.44 -1.98 18.35
C TYR A 15 -2.01 -3.44 18.20
N LEU A 16 -0.83 -3.66 17.63
CA LEU A 16 -0.25 -5.00 17.52
C LEU A 16 0.04 -5.54 18.93
N LYS A 17 -0.60 -6.63 19.30
CA LYS A 17 -0.41 -7.30 20.60
C LYS A 17 0.57 -8.46 20.51
N PHE A 18 0.44 -9.29 19.46
CA PHE A 18 1.34 -10.42 19.24
C PHE A 18 1.71 -10.56 17.77
N ALA A 19 2.92 -11.03 17.53
CA ALA A 19 3.38 -11.52 16.23
C ALA A 19 3.64 -13.02 16.34
N SER A 20 2.90 -13.84 15.60
CA SER A 20 3.00 -15.30 15.59
C SER A 20 3.68 -15.77 14.32
N LEU A 21 4.96 -16.11 14.43
CA LEU A 21 5.78 -16.62 13.33
C LEU A 21 5.61 -18.15 13.25
N VAL A 22 4.78 -18.62 12.32
CA VAL A 22 4.68 -20.05 12.07
C VAL A 22 5.96 -20.54 11.43
N ARG A 23 6.44 -19.82 10.40
CA ARG A 23 7.70 -20.10 9.70
C ARG A 23 8.16 -18.86 8.92
N PHE A 24 9.34 -18.33 9.27
CA PHE A 24 9.88 -17.16 8.57
C PHE A 24 11.40 -17.06 8.80
N GLY A 25 12.19 -17.22 7.75
CA GLY A 25 13.64 -17.33 7.85
C GLY A 25 14.05 -18.51 8.75
N ALA A 26 14.96 -18.26 9.68
CA ALA A 26 15.38 -19.25 10.68
C ALA A 26 14.39 -19.39 11.86
N MET A 27 13.35 -18.57 11.90
CA MET A 27 12.35 -18.62 12.98
C MET A 27 11.19 -19.55 12.64
N ALA A 28 10.90 -20.47 13.54
CA ALA A 28 9.74 -21.35 13.44
C ALA A 28 9.04 -21.45 14.79
N ARG A 29 7.71 -21.43 14.78
CA ARG A 29 6.85 -21.61 15.97
C ARG A 29 7.20 -20.62 17.09
N LYS A 30 7.42 -19.33 16.74
CA LYS A 30 7.74 -18.27 17.69
C LYS A 30 6.55 -17.32 17.81
N VAL A 31 6.24 -16.95 19.06
CA VAL A 31 5.31 -15.86 19.36
C VAL A 31 6.11 -14.78 20.06
N VAL A 32 5.98 -13.55 19.55
CA VAL A 32 6.63 -12.37 20.09
C VAL A 32 5.57 -11.42 20.60
N GLY A 33 5.74 -10.95 21.83
CA GLY A 33 4.79 -10.13 22.56
C GLY A 33 4.64 -10.64 24.01
N PRO A 34 3.67 -10.14 24.77
CA PRO A 34 2.72 -9.11 24.38
C PRO A 34 3.38 -7.73 24.22
N PHE A 35 3.01 -7.04 23.15
CA PHE A 35 3.35 -5.62 22.98
C PHE A 35 2.34 -4.76 23.73
N SER A 36 2.77 -3.59 24.18
CA SER A 36 1.91 -2.56 24.77
C SER A 36 1.40 -1.57 23.70
N PRO A 37 0.33 -0.81 23.97
CA PRO A 37 -0.15 0.20 23.01
C PRO A 37 0.78 1.42 22.87
N GLY A 38 1.86 1.51 23.64
CA GLY A 38 2.85 2.57 23.60
C GLY A 38 4.15 2.17 22.90
N LEU A 39 5.26 2.72 23.38
CA LEU A 39 6.58 2.40 22.89
C LEU A 39 7.01 1.00 23.35
N ASN A 40 7.40 0.17 22.40
CA ASN A 40 7.98 -1.15 22.65
C ASN A 40 9.42 -1.17 22.16
N VAL A 41 10.34 -1.66 22.97
CA VAL A 41 11.76 -1.79 22.61
C VAL A 41 12.12 -3.25 22.49
N VAL A 42 12.50 -3.67 21.29
CA VAL A 42 13.01 -5.03 21.02
C VAL A 42 14.54 -4.95 20.93
N PHE A 43 15.23 -5.51 21.90
CA PHE A 43 16.67 -5.50 21.95
C PHE A 43 17.27 -6.92 21.99
N GLY A 44 18.54 -7.03 21.66
CA GLY A 44 19.26 -8.30 21.65
C GLY A 44 20.57 -8.19 20.87
N PRO A 45 21.44 -9.20 20.95
CA PRO A 45 22.70 -9.23 20.20
C PRO A 45 22.47 -9.22 18.69
N ASN A 46 23.56 -9.07 17.92
CA ASN A 46 23.48 -9.26 16.47
C ASN A 46 23.00 -10.67 16.17
N GLU A 47 22.26 -10.84 15.08
CA GLU A 47 21.67 -12.11 14.64
C GLU A 47 20.55 -12.68 15.54
N ALA A 48 20.13 -11.97 16.60
CA ALA A 48 19.00 -12.38 17.45
C ALA A 48 17.63 -12.35 16.73
N GLY A 49 17.59 -11.90 15.47
CA GLY A 49 16.37 -11.90 14.68
C GLY A 49 15.53 -10.62 14.75
N LYS A 50 16.07 -9.50 15.26
CA LYS A 50 15.36 -8.22 15.34
C LYS A 50 14.86 -7.74 13.96
N SER A 51 15.74 -7.73 12.97
CA SER A 51 15.40 -7.38 11.59
C SER A 51 14.47 -8.40 10.93
N THR A 52 14.58 -9.67 11.33
CA THR A 52 13.66 -10.73 10.89
C THR A 52 12.24 -10.45 11.37
N LEU A 53 12.08 -10.04 12.62
CA LEU A 53 10.76 -9.67 13.17
C LEU A 53 10.17 -8.46 12.44
N ALA A 54 10.95 -7.40 12.20
CA ALA A 54 10.49 -6.23 11.48
C ALA A 54 10.06 -6.58 10.04
N ALA A 55 10.88 -7.37 9.32
CA ALA A 55 10.56 -7.86 7.99
C ALA A 55 9.32 -8.78 7.97
N PHE A 56 9.13 -9.58 9.02
CA PHE A 56 7.95 -10.43 9.18
C PHE A 56 6.67 -9.60 9.27
N VAL A 57 6.65 -8.56 10.12
CA VAL A 57 5.48 -7.68 10.26
C VAL A 57 5.12 -7.06 8.92
N GLY A 58 6.07 -6.43 8.22
CA GLY A 58 5.84 -5.87 6.89
C GLY A 58 5.40 -6.91 5.86
N GLY A 59 5.96 -8.12 5.95
CA GLY A 59 5.63 -9.22 5.06
C GLY A 59 4.21 -9.77 5.24
N VAL A 60 3.71 -9.87 6.46
CA VAL A 60 2.32 -10.27 6.71
C VAL A 60 1.38 -9.21 6.15
N LEU A 61 1.62 -7.93 6.43
CA LEU A 61 0.73 -6.84 6.02
C LEU A 61 0.70 -6.64 4.50
N PHE A 62 1.87 -6.57 3.86
CA PHE A 62 1.99 -6.10 2.47
C PHE A 62 2.52 -7.16 1.48
N GLY A 63 2.70 -8.38 1.94
CA GLY A 63 3.23 -9.48 1.12
C GLY A 63 4.72 -9.72 1.30
N TRP A 64 5.10 -10.99 1.11
CA TRP A 64 6.49 -11.41 1.24
C TRP A 64 7.35 -10.86 0.10
N GLU A 65 8.63 -10.62 0.38
CA GLU A 65 9.61 -10.27 -0.67
C GLU A 65 9.79 -11.42 -1.67
N ASP A 66 10.01 -11.11 -2.95
CA ASP A 66 10.23 -12.11 -3.98
C ASP A 66 11.54 -12.91 -3.69
N ALA A 67 11.42 -14.23 -3.75
CA ALA A 67 12.56 -15.13 -3.52
C ALA A 67 13.61 -15.09 -4.65
N ARG A 68 13.30 -14.50 -5.80
CA ARG A 68 14.22 -14.39 -6.95
C ARG A 68 15.20 -13.23 -6.87
N GLY A 69 15.07 -12.36 -5.88
CA GLY A 69 15.95 -11.21 -5.69
C GLY A 69 17.25 -11.58 -4.97
N ARG A 70 18.28 -10.69 -5.07
CA ARG A 70 19.55 -10.81 -4.33
C ARG A 70 19.41 -10.44 -2.85
N ARG A 71 18.23 -10.04 -2.39
CA ARG A 71 17.96 -9.66 -1.00
C ARG A 71 17.59 -10.88 -0.18
N ASN A 72 17.89 -10.83 1.11
CA ASN A 72 17.39 -11.83 2.04
C ASN A 72 15.86 -11.77 2.09
N THR A 73 15.21 -12.80 1.58
CA THR A 73 13.77 -12.91 1.49
C THR A 73 13.16 -13.62 2.68
N TYR A 74 13.98 -14.01 3.63
CA TYR A 74 13.60 -14.82 4.79
C TYR A 74 12.79 -16.07 4.42
N LYS A 75 13.06 -16.64 3.24
CA LYS A 75 12.47 -17.91 2.84
C LYS A 75 13.04 -19.01 3.72
N PRO A 76 12.21 -19.82 4.40
CA PRO A 76 12.68 -20.96 5.17
C PRO A 76 13.31 -22.02 4.25
N GLU A 77 14.22 -22.83 4.77
CA GLU A 77 14.77 -23.99 4.05
C GLU A 77 13.67 -24.99 3.71
N ASP A 78 12.77 -25.22 4.66
CA ASP A 78 11.65 -26.14 4.50
C ASP A 78 10.33 -25.37 4.49
N GLY A 79 9.60 -25.44 3.35
CA GLY A 79 8.23 -24.98 3.22
C GLY A 79 8.09 -23.48 2.93
N GLU A 80 6.94 -22.95 3.24
CA GLU A 80 6.52 -21.59 2.89
C GLU A 80 6.55 -20.67 4.10
N ARG A 81 6.77 -19.36 3.84
CA ARG A 81 6.63 -18.32 4.86
C ARG A 81 5.18 -18.26 5.31
N ALA A 82 4.96 -18.25 6.62
CA ALA A 82 3.62 -18.17 7.20
C ALA A 82 3.64 -17.57 8.60
N GLY A 83 2.56 -16.87 8.93
CA GLY A 83 2.32 -16.37 10.27
C GLY A 83 1.19 -15.37 10.33
N SER A 84 0.97 -14.85 11.53
CA SER A 84 -0.10 -13.92 11.80
C SER A 84 0.30 -12.80 12.76
N LEU A 85 -0.44 -11.71 12.69
CA LEU A 85 -0.38 -10.56 13.59
C LEU A 85 -1.72 -10.45 14.30
N LEU A 86 -1.68 -10.34 15.63
CA LEU A 86 -2.87 -10.21 16.46
C LEU A 86 -2.93 -8.81 17.02
N PHE A 87 -4.02 -8.13 16.73
CA PHE A 87 -4.28 -6.76 17.15
C PHE A 87 -5.32 -6.75 18.28
N ALA A 88 -5.09 -5.89 19.27
CA ALA A 88 -6.02 -5.66 20.36
C ALA A 88 -6.56 -4.24 20.32
N PRO A 89 -7.80 -3.98 20.76
CA PRO A 89 -8.31 -2.64 20.94
C PRO A 89 -7.52 -1.92 22.04
N ARG A 90 -7.26 -0.61 21.87
CA ARG A 90 -6.49 0.19 22.84
C ARG A 90 -7.23 0.42 24.17
N GLN A 91 -8.54 0.43 24.13
CA GLN A 91 -9.40 0.78 25.27
C GLN A 91 -10.00 -0.45 25.98
N ALA A 92 -9.50 -1.66 25.74
CA ALA A 92 -9.95 -2.82 26.49
C ALA A 92 -9.47 -2.70 27.94
N THR A 93 -10.39 -2.79 28.88
CA THR A 93 -10.09 -2.96 30.33
C THR A 93 -9.64 -4.40 30.56
N GLU A 94 -8.91 -4.66 31.63
CA GLU A 94 -8.41 -6.01 31.95
C GLU A 94 -9.53 -7.03 32.18
N GLU A 95 -10.75 -6.56 32.43
CA GLU A 95 -11.94 -7.39 32.63
C GLU A 95 -12.71 -7.71 31.34
N ASP A 96 -12.42 -7.01 30.24
CA ASP A 96 -13.06 -7.28 28.98
C ASP A 96 -12.40 -8.51 28.31
N GLU A 97 -13.24 -9.43 27.84
CA GLU A 97 -12.79 -10.51 26.96
C GLU A 97 -12.24 -9.90 25.67
N VAL A 98 -10.90 -9.70 25.63
CA VAL A 98 -10.24 -8.95 24.55
C VAL A 98 -10.37 -9.73 23.25
N SER A 99 -11.33 -9.34 22.43
CA SER A 99 -11.44 -9.83 21.06
C SER A 99 -10.22 -9.40 20.26
N LEU A 100 -9.36 -10.34 19.92
CA LEU A 100 -8.18 -10.08 19.09
C LEU A 100 -8.57 -10.17 17.61
N THR A 101 -8.20 -9.15 16.85
CA THR A 101 -8.31 -9.18 15.39
C THR A 101 -7.04 -9.80 14.81
N GLU A 102 -7.18 -10.88 14.04
CA GLU A 102 -6.06 -11.55 13.42
C GLU A 102 -5.92 -11.16 11.95
N LEU A 103 -4.70 -10.80 11.55
CA LEU A 103 -4.28 -10.70 10.17
C LEU A 103 -3.25 -11.78 9.89
N SER A 104 -3.47 -12.63 8.89
CA SER A 104 -2.56 -13.72 8.58
C SER A 104 -2.22 -13.83 7.10
N ARG A 105 -1.05 -14.41 6.82
CA ARG A 105 -0.60 -14.74 5.46
C ARG A 105 0.16 -16.06 5.48
N LYS A 106 -0.26 -17.02 4.65
CA LYS A 106 0.30 -18.38 4.64
C LYS A 106 1.27 -18.64 3.48
N ARG A 107 1.04 -18.01 2.30
CA ARG A 107 1.86 -18.21 1.10
C ARG A 107 2.02 -16.90 0.35
N ASN A 108 2.96 -16.86 -0.59
CA ASN A 108 3.15 -15.69 -1.45
C ASN A 108 1.94 -15.41 -2.35
N SER A 109 1.27 -16.47 -2.80
CA SER A 109 0.07 -16.40 -3.64
C SER A 109 -1.18 -16.04 -2.86
N ASP A 110 -1.17 -16.26 -1.55
CA ASP A 110 -2.35 -16.00 -0.73
C ASP A 110 -2.38 -14.51 -0.37
N GLY A 111 -3.53 -13.89 -0.57
CA GLY A 111 -3.78 -12.54 -0.10
C GLY A 111 -3.69 -12.45 1.43
N LEU A 112 -3.80 -11.23 1.95
CA LEU A 112 -3.99 -11.00 3.37
C LEU A 112 -5.33 -11.61 3.80
N GLN A 113 -5.31 -12.41 4.85
CA GLN A 113 -6.51 -13.02 5.46
C GLN A 113 -6.82 -12.27 6.76
N GLY A 114 -8.09 -12.05 7.04
CA GLY A 114 -8.57 -11.31 8.21
C GLY A 114 -9.12 -9.94 7.83
N ASP A 115 -9.21 -9.02 8.79
CA ASP A 115 -9.75 -7.67 8.59
C ASP A 115 -8.75 -6.77 7.85
N ALA A 116 -8.77 -6.83 6.53
CA ALA A 116 -7.90 -6.03 5.67
C ALA A 116 -8.13 -4.51 5.80
N ALA A 117 -9.25 -4.07 6.40
CA ALA A 117 -9.52 -2.65 6.63
C ALA A 117 -8.46 -1.99 7.52
N LEU A 118 -7.79 -2.74 8.39
CA LEU A 118 -6.69 -2.25 9.24
C LEU A 118 -5.49 -1.68 8.46
N VAL A 119 -5.33 -2.07 7.21
CA VAL A 119 -4.20 -1.66 6.36
C VAL A 119 -4.63 -1.11 5.00
N ALA A 120 -5.94 -0.91 4.79
CA ALA A 120 -6.49 -0.50 3.49
C ALA A 120 -5.96 0.87 3.01
N ASP A 121 -5.67 1.77 3.95
CA ASP A 121 -5.24 3.14 3.66
C ASP A 121 -3.72 3.31 3.51
N ILE A 122 -2.94 2.23 3.68
CA ILE A 122 -1.48 2.27 3.64
C ILE A 122 -0.98 1.26 2.62
N ASP A 123 -0.25 1.73 1.61
CA ASP A 123 0.45 0.85 0.70
C ASP A 123 1.84 0.43 1.22
N LYS A 124 2.43 -0.59 0.60
CA LYS A 124 3.74 -1.15 0.97
C LYS A 124 4.87 -0.12 0.93
N GLU A 125 4.84 0.77 -0.06
CA GLU A 125 5.87 1.79 -0.25
C GLU A 125 5.78 2.86 0.83
N THR A 126 4.57 3.34 1.13
CA THR A 126 4.30 4.28 2.21
C THR A 126 4.70 3.68 3.56
N PHE A 127 4.35 2.41 3.82
CA PHE A 127 4.75 1.75 5.06
C PHE A 127 6.28 1.69 5.21
N ARG A 128 7.00 1.29 4.17
CA ARG A 128 8.46 1.21 4.20
C ARG A 128 9.13 2.58 4.38
N THR A 129 8.59 3.59 3.71
CA THR A 129 9.22 4.93 3.69
C THR A 129 8.94 5.72 4.96
N ILE A 130 7.76 5.56 5.56
CA ILE A 130 7.30 6.39 6.69
C ILE A 130 7.34 5.64 8.01
N PHE A 131 6.92 4.37 8.02
CA PHE A 131 6.70 3.62 9.25
C PHE A 131 7.75 2.55 9.54
N SER A 132 8.53 2.12 8.54
CA SER A 132 9.56 1.08 8.70
C SER A 132 10.93 1.62 8.34
N LEU A 133 11.45 2.52 9.17
CA LEU A 133 12.71 3.20 8.92
C LEU A 133 13.89 2.35 9.41
N ASN A 134 14.83 2.07 8.54
CA ASN A 134 16.13 1.53 8.89
C ASN A 134 17.24 2.59 8.77
N SER A 135 18.45 2.28 9.27
CA SER A 135 19.57 3.23 9.29
C SER A 135 19.99 3.71 7.90
N ASP A 136 19.88 2.86 6.88
CA ASP A 136 20.26 3.20 5.51
C ASP A 136 19.18 4.05 4.83
N GLU A 137 17.93 3.74 5.11
CA GLU A 137 16.79 4.54 4.67
C GLU A 137 16.81 5.93 5.31
N LEU A 138 17.10 6.04 6.62
CA LEU A 138 17.25 7.33 7.29
C LEU A 138 18.35 8.21 6.66
N ARG A 139 19.44 7.60 6.15
CA ARG A 139 20.49 8.35 5.42
C ARG A 139 19.98 8.83 4.06
N SER A 140 19.22 8.00 3.35
CA SER A 140 18.65 8.36 2.05
C SER A 140 17.55 9.43 2.14
N LEU A 141 16.84 9.51 3.28
CA LEU A 141 15.81 10.50 3.54
C LEU A 141 16.32 11.96 3.48
N ARG A 142 17.61 12.20 3.76
CA ARG A 142 18.20 13.53 3.68
C ARG A 142 18.22 14.13 2.27
N SER A 143 18.03 13.33 1.24
CA SER A 143 18.20 13.72 -0.16
C SER A 143 16.89 13.77 -0.98
N THR A 144 15.73 13.47 -0.40
CA THR A 144 14.50 13.33 -1.19
C THR A 144 13.43 14.32 -0.77
N PRO A 145 13.14 15.37 -1.59
CA PRO A 145 12.09 16.36 -1.29
C PRO A 145 10.67 15.76 -1.20
N ASP A 146 10.47 14.59 -1.76
CA ASP A 146 9.17 13.89 -1.82
C ASP A 146 8.66 13.40 -0.46
N ILE A 147 9.57 13.19 0.52
CA ILE A 147 9.23 12.69 1.85
C ILE A 147 8.56 13.75 2.70
N THR A 148 8.97 15.01 2.58
CA THR A 148 8.34 16.10 3.32
C THR A 148 6.87 16.24 2.89
N ALA A 149 6.59 16.09 1.60
CA ALA A 149 5.22 16.07 1.08
C ALA A 149 4.41 14.87 1.62
N LYS A 150 5.00 13.68 1.65
CA LYS A 150 4.36 12.46 2.18
C LYS A 150 4.12 12.53 3.69
N LEU A 151 5.08 13.07 4.47
CA LEU A 151 4.93 13.28 5.91
C LEU A 151 3.88 14.34 6.26
N LEU A 152 3.85 15.47 5.53
CA LEU A 152 2.84 16.51 5.69
C LEU A 152 1.44 15.97 5.41
N THR A 153 1.32 15.08 4.45
CA THR A 153 0.03 14.49 4.06
C THR A 153 -0.42 13.41 5.03
N ALA A 154 0.47 12.60 5.55
CA ALA A 154 0.17 11.61 6.59
C ALA A 154 -0.20 12.27 7.93
N GLY A 155 0.35 13.46 8.22
CA GLY A 155 0.07 14.23 9.43
C GLY A 155 -1.18 15.09 9.36
N SER A 156 -1.78 15.30 8.21
CA SER A 156 -2.91 16.23 8.04
C SER A 156 -4.26 15.69 8.55
N GLY A 157 -4.35 14.44 8.99
CA GLY A 157 -5.55 13.86 9.62
C GLY A 157 -6.82 13.89 8.75
N THR A 158 -6.69 14.26 7.48
CA THR A 158 -7.80 14.16 6.53
C THR A 158 -8.03 12.70 6.22
N GLY A 159 -9.22 12.18 6.54
CA GLY A 159 -9.59 10.76 6.44
C GLY A 159 -9.57 10.13 5.02
N SER A 160 -8.93 10.79 4.06
CA SER A 160 -8.61 10.26 2.74
C SER A 160 -7.10 10.13 2.62
N SER A 161 -6.63 8.89 2.51
CA SER A 161 -5.22 8.62 2.23
C SER A 161 -4.82 9.31 0.93
N PRO A 162 -3.74 10.13 0.93
CA PRO A 162 -3.23 10.73 -0.30
C PRO A 162 -2.84 9.69 -1.36
N ALA A 163 -2.43 8.50 -0.93
CA ALA A 163 -2.14 7.39 -1.83
C ALA A 163 -3.38 6.91 -2.57
N VAL A 164 -4.54 6.87 -1.90
CA VAL A 164 -5.83 6.54 -2.54
C VAL A 164 -6.24 7.64 -3.50
N ALA A 165 -6.14 8.91 -3.09
CA ALA A 165 -6.45 10.04 -3.96
C ALA A 165 -5.53 10.09 -5.18
N LEU A 166 -4.22 9.88 -5.00
CA LEU A 166 -3.25 9.84 -6.10
C LEU A 166 -3.54 8.67 -7.05
N ARG A 167 -3.89 7.51 -6.51
CA ARG A 167 -4.26 6.34 -7.32
C ARG A 167 -5.52 6.64 -8.12
N GLN A 168 -6.56 7.20 -7.52
CA GLN A 168 -7.78 7.58 -8.21
C GLN A 168 -7.52 8.59 -9.34
N VAL A 169 -6.68 9.61 -9.08
CA VAL A 169 -6.31 10.58 -10.11
C VAL A 169 -5.50 9.94 -11.22
N ASN A 170 -4.56 9.04 -10.90
CA ASN A 170 -3.79 8.32 -11.91
C ASN A 170 -4.66 7.35 -12.73
N ASP A 171 -5.61 6.67 -12.11
CA ASP A 171 -6.56 5.79 -12.80
C ASP A 171 -7.46 6.59 -13.75
N GLN A 172 -7.97 7.76 -13.32
CA GLN A 172 -8.70 8.68 -14.17
C GLN A 172 -7.82 9.21 -15.33
N LEU A 173 -6.58 9.62 -15.02
CA LEU A 173 -5.64 10.08 -16.05
C LEU A 173 -5.34 8.97 -17.08
N ALA A 174 -5.17 7.74 -16.63
CA ALA A 174 -4.96 6.58 -17.50
C ALA A 174 -6.17 6.33 -18.41
N GLU A 175 -7.39 6.51 -17.90
CA GLU A 175 -8.61 6.39 -18.70
C GLU A 175 -8.67 7.45 -19.82
N TYR A 176 -8.35 8.70 -19.51
CA TYR A 176 -8.32 9.79 -20.51
C TYR A 176 -7.19 9.68 -21.52
N THR A 177 -6.07 9.09 -21.15
CA THR A 177 -4.88 8.92 -22.03
C THR A 177 -4.83 7.58 -22.76
N SER A 178 -5.69 6.63 -22.40
CA SER A 178 -5.74 5.29 -22.99
C SER A 178 -6.08 5.35 -24.49
N ARG A 179 -5.39 4.53 -25.29
CA ARG A 179 -5.73 4.27 -26.71
C ARG A 179 -6.64 3.04 -26.88
N SER A 180 -7.02 2.39 -25.79
CA SER A 180 -7.86 1.20 -25.83
C SER A 180 -9.28 1.51 -26.32
N THR A 181 -9.83 0.62 -27.15
CA THR A 181 -11.20 0.72 -27.64
C THR A 181 -12.26 0.59 -26.54
N GLY A 182 -11.87 0.03 -25.36
CA GLY A 182 -12.74 -0.09 -24.20
C GLY A 182 -12.86 1.18 -23.34
N CYS A 183 -12.12 2.26 -23.66
CA CYS A 183 -12.16 3.51 -22.91
C CYS A 183 -12.95 4.59 -23.66
N PRO A 184 -14.24 4.77 -23.40
CA PRO A 184 -15.11 5.71 -24.14
C PRO A 184 -14.71 7.17 -23.93
N HIS A 185 -14.04 7.51 -22.82
CA HIS A 185 -13.67 8.88 -22.46
C HIS A 185 -12.23 9.25 -22.85
N SER A 186 -11.55 8.41 -23.64
CA SER A 186 -10.19 8.69 -24.08
C SER A 186 -10.12 9.94 -24.97
N LEU A 187 -9.40 10.96 -24.50
CA LEU A 187 -9.16 12.20 -25.24
C LEU A 187 -8.35 11.96 -26.53
N VAL A 188 -7.40 11.01 -26.47
CA VAL A 188 -6.56 10.64 -27.62
C VAL A 188 -7.43 10.07 -28.73
N ARG A 189 -8.30 9.13 -28.40
CA ARG A 189 -9.20 8.50 -29.35
C ARG A 189 -10.21 9.49 -29.92
N LEU A 190 -10.82 10.32 -29.08
CA LEU A 190 -11.77 11.35 -29.52
C LEU A 190 -11.13 12.39 -30.43
N ALA A 191 -9.85 12.73 -30.19
CA ALA A 191 -9.10 13.62 -31.08
C ALA A 191 -8.82 12.98 -32.45
N GLU A 192 -8.48 11.70 -32.49
CA GLU A 192 -8.27 10.92 -33.73
C GLU A 192 -9.58 10.80 -34.51
N GLU A 193 -10.68 10.44 -33.85
CA GLU A 193 -12.01 10.34 -34.47
C GLU A 193 -12.47 11.68 -35.05
N ARG A 194 -12.28 12.78 -34.30
CA ARG A 194 -12.55 14.12 -34.77
C ARG A 194 -11.73 14.49 -36.01
N ALA A 195 -10.47 14.10 -36.06
CA ALA A 195 -9.62 14.36 -37.21
C ALA A 195 -10.09 13.57 -38.43
N GLN A 196 -10.50 12.31 -38.26
CA GLN A 196 -11.04 11.48 -39.32
C GLN A 196 -12.36 12.04 -39.88
N LEU A 197 -13.27 12.43 -39.01
CA LEU A 197 -14.55 13.03 -39.40
C LEU A 197 -14.36 14.34 -40.15
N ARG A 198 -13.42 15.19 -39.71
CA ARG A 198 -13.09 16.42 -40.44
C ARG A 198 -12.56 16.15 -41.86
N ALA A 199 -11.67 15.16 -42.01
CA ALA A 199 -11.17 14.77 -43.30
C ALA A 199 -12.26 14.22 -44.23
N GLN A 200 -13.24 13.47 -43.66
CA GLN A 200 -14.38 12.99 -44.44
C GLN A 200 -15.31 14.15 -44.88
N VAL A 201 -15.59 15.10 -44.01
CA VAL A 201 -16.39 16.28 -44.32
C VAL A 201 -15.72 17.11 -45.43
N GLN A 202 -14.41 17.32 -45.34
CA GLN A 202 -13.64 18.04 -46.34
C GLN A 202 -13.71 17.33 -47.73
N LYS A 203 -13.49 16.01 -47.73
CA LYS A 203 -13.63 15.21 -48.98
C LYS A 203 -14.99 15.29 -49.59
N ALA A 204 -16.02 15.15 -48.78
CA ALA A 204 -17.39 15.27 -49.24
C ALA A 204 -17.70 16.66 -49.82
N GLY A 205 -17.16 17.72 -49.21
CA GLY A 205 -17.23 19.08 -49.72
C GLY A 205 -16.56 19.24 -51.09
N GLU A 206 -15.33 18.74 -51.23
CA GLU A 206 -14.60 18.77 -52.52
C GLU A 206 -15.31 17.96 -53.64
N GLU A 207 -15.91 16.84 -53.31
CA GLU A 207 -16.69 16.04 -54.25
C GLU A 207 -17.97 16.76 -54.65
N ALA A 208 -18.65 17.39 -53.72
CA ALA A 208 -19.85 18.17 -54.03
C ALA A 208 -19.56 19.36 -54.94
N GLU A 209 -18.46 20.09 -54.70
CA GLU A 209 -18.00 21.19 -55.59
C GLU A 209 -17.64 20.71 -56.98
N ARG A 210 -16.99 19.54 -57.11
CA ARG A 210 -16.68 18.93 -58.39
C ARG A 210 -17.94 18.58 -59.18
N LEU A 211 -18.96 18.00 -58.51
CA LEU A 211 -20.22 17.67 -59.17
C LEU A 211 -20.98 18.90 -59.60
N CYS A 212 -21.06 19.93 -58.77
CA CYS A 212 -21.66 21.20 -59.14
C CYS A 212 -20.94 21.95 -60.26
N GLY A 213 -19.61 21.74 -60.42
CA GLY A 213 -18.84 22.32 -61.52
C GLY A 213 -18.95 21.58 -62.87
N GLN A 214 -19.45 20.33 -62.86
CA GLN A 214 -19.67 19.54 -64.08
C GLN A 214 -21.06 19.75 -64.69
N GLU A 215 -21.99 20.33 -63.94
CA GLU A 215 -23.37 20.66 -64.44
C GLU A 215 -23.48 22.05 -65.07
N ARG A 216 -22.41 22.79 -65.19
CA ARG A 216 -22.33 24.09 -65.91
C ARG A 216 -21.57 23.94 -67.19
#